data_fa660102a4ec8ff29491b660d8b7ed45
#
_entry.id   fa660102a4ec8ff29491b660d8b7ed45
#
_cell.length_a   1.000
_cell.length_b   1.000
_cell.length_c   1.000
_cell.angle_alpha   90.00
_cell.angle_beta   90.00
_cell.angle_gamma   90.00
#
_symmetry.space_group_name_H-M   'P 1'
#
loop_
_entity.id
_entity.type
_entity.pdbx_description
1 polymer ?
#
loop_
_entity_poly.entity_id
_entity_poly.type
_entity_poly.pdbx_seq_one_letter_code
_entity_poly.pdbx_strand_id
1 'polypeptide(L)'
;MKFRRVFVLVLLSLFLVSCSAGKNEKPVEETAKESGEGAKRIGVIQIADHIALERARKGFEDEIKNTNPDVEIISKNANGDLTVVPSIIKSFQDKNVDLIYAIATPAAQGAKNGEKEIPIIFNAVTDPESADLLENLEEPEGNITGVSDYFSIEAQLEEMISIFPDIKNIGVMFSTNEANSKFQIEELKKAAAGFGLNVVEVGVNNINDVSTAIKTIEPKIDIFMAITDNTVSSASTIIAESLKEAKIPSFASEEGPVENGILISAGVDYVDLGKKAAGMASEILGGKKVSEVPVVFSTDTRKVVNKKTADALGLSEDDNLMKDAKVVE
;
A
#
# COMPACT_ATOMS: atom_id res chain seq x y z
N MET A 1 -66.55 -14.49 39.37
CA MET A 1 -66.46 -14.89 40.81
C MET A 1 -65.26 -14.21 41.42
N LYS A 2 -65.54 -13.32 42.38
CA LYS A 2 -64.94 -12.98 43.65
C LYS A 2 -63.48 -12.51 43.63
N PHE A 3 -63.22 -11.19 43.85
CA PHE A 3 -63.01 -10.47 45.14
C PHE A 3 -61.64 -10.80 45.76
N ARG A 4 -60.76 -9.86 46.19
CA ARG A 4 -60.86 -8.71 47.12
C ARG A 4 -59.45 -8.03 47.11
N ARG A 5 -59.28 -6.72 46.91
CA ARG A 5 -59.28 -5.63 47.91
C ARG A 5 -58.24 -5.76 49.06
N VAL A 6 -57.34 -4.78 49.13
CA VAL A 6 -57.19 -3.65 50.11
C VAL A 6 -56.02 -3.91 51.08
N PHE A 7 -55.06 -3.01 51.29
CA PHE A 7 -55.07 -1.87 52.18
C PHE A 7 -53.71 -1.09 52.18
N VAL A 8 -53.81 0.20 52.20
CA VAL A 8 -52.95 1.31 52.52
C VAL A 8 -52.35 1.16 53.92
N LEU A 9 -51.12 1.70 54.11
CA LEU A 9 -50.81 2.50 55.30
C LEU A 9 -49.56 3.38 55.08
N VAL A 10 -49.78 4.68 55.22
CA VAL A 10 -48.87 5.81 55.38
C VAL A 10 -48.30 5.79 56.78
N LEU A 11 -47.02 6.09 56.91
CA LEU A 11 -46.51 6.64 58.17
C LEU A 11 -45.42 7.67 57.94
N LEU A 12 -45.81 8.88 58.25
CA LEU A 12 -45.07 10.12 58.34
C LEU A 12 -44.37 10.18 59.68
N SER A 13 -43.09 10.51 59.74
CA SER A 13 -42.51 11.05 60.99
C SER A 13 -41.39 12.06 60.70
N LEU A 14 -41.68 13.26 61.09
CA LEU A 14 -40.82 14.43 61.23
C LEU A 14 -39.85 14.29 62.43
N PHE A 15 -38.89 15.18 62.42
CA PHE A 15 -38.03 15.76 63.49
C PHE A 15 -36.56 15.36 63.37
N LEU A 16 -35.56 16.22 63.51
CA LEU A 16 -35.38 17.57 64.03
C LEU A 16 -34.16 18.25 63.42
N VAL A 17 -34.23 19.56 63.34
CA VAL A 17 -33.15 20.52 63.08
C VAL A 17 -32.16 20.55 64.23
N SER A 18 -30.85 20.54 63.91
CA SER A 18 -29.82 21.05 64.79
C SER A 18 -28.83 21.90 64.01
N CYS A 19 -28.87 23.19 64.25
CA CYS A 19 -27.87 24.16 63.86
C CYS A 19 -26.59 24.01 64.66
N SER A 20 -25.44 23.94 63.99
CA SER A 20 -24.19 24.46 64.57
C SER A 20 -23.31 25.05 63.46
N ALA A 21 -22.74 26.18 63.79
CA ALA A 21 -22.10 27.16 62.93
C ALA A 21 -20.72 26.74 62.42
N GLY A 22 -20.41 27.10 61.18
CA GLY A 22 -19.10 27.66 60.84
C GLY A 22 -18.16 26.79 60.05
N LYS A 23 -18.12 26.94 58.73
CA LYS A 23 -16.94 27.35 57.96
C LYS A 23 -17.30 27.38 56.48
N ASN A 24 -16.97 28.50 55.85
CA ASN A 24 -17.02 28.66 54.38
C ASN A 24 -16.11 27.66 53.72
N GLU A 25 -16.67 26.64 53.08
CA GLU A 25 -16.02 25.88 51.99
C GLU A 25 -16.80 26.18 50.72
N LYS A 26 -16.07 26.78 49.77
CA LYS A 26 -16.55 26.99 48.40
C LYS A 26 -16.93 25.65 47.80
N PRO A 27 -17.97 25.59 46.95
CA PRO A 27 -18.21 24.38 46.17
C PRO A 27 -17.00 24.11 45.28
N VAL A 28 -16.37 22.95 45.43
CA VAL A 28 -15.47 22.40 44.45
C VAL A 28 -16.33 22.11 43.23
N GLU A 29 -16.16 22.90 42.20
CA GLU A 29 -16.60 22.56 40.84
C GLU A 29 -15.92 21.24 40.50
N GLU A 30 -16.69 20.17 40.52
CA GLU A 30 -16.31 18.88 39.96
C GLU A 30 -16.19 19.13 38.47
N THR A 31 -14.95 19.45 38.02
CA THR A 31 -14.60 19.45 36.62
C THR A 31 -14.88 18.02 36.14
N ALA A 32 -15.98 17.89 35.41
CA ALA A 32 -16.21 16.71 34.61
C ALA A 32 -14.91 16.48 33.80
N LYS A 33 -14.18 15.42 34.11
CA LYS A 33 -13.16 14.89 33.23
C LYS A 33 -13.87 14.64 31.93
N GLU A 34 -13.51 15.38 30.87
CA GLU A 34 -13.80 15.03 29.53
C GLU A 34 -13.45 13.54 29.39
N SER A 35 -14.44 12.75 29.04
CA SER A 35 -14.26 11.35 28.70
C SER A 35 -13.19 11.30 27.61
N GLY A 36 -12.02 10.74 27.91
CA GLY A 36 -10.93 10.61 26.98
C GLY A 36 -11.44 10.01 25.68
N GLU A 37 -11.17 10.67 24.57
CA GLU A 37 -11.36 10.09 23.24
C GLU A 37 -10.76 8.68 23.28
N GLY A 38 -11.57 7.68 22.93
CA GLY A 38 -11.08 6.30 22.82
C GLY A 38 -9.90 6.24 21.85
N ALA A 39 -8.97 5.33 22.06
CA ALA A 39 -7.82 5.16 21.18
C ALA A 39 -8.26 5.10 19.72
N LYS A 40 -7.61 5.90 18.85
CA LYS A 40 -7.89 5.92 17.41
C LYS A 40 -7.55 4.56 16.80
N ARG A 41 -8.29 4.17 15.76
CA ARG A 41 -8.12 2.89 15.08
C ARG A 41 -7.83 3.09 13.61
N ILE A 42 -6.83 2.38 13.09
CA ILE A 42 -6.51 2.34 11.67
C ILE A 42 -6.76 0.95 11.12
N GLY A 43 -7.61 0.83 10.10
CA GLY A 43 -7.75 -0.39 9.31
C GLY A 43 -6.69 -0.42 8.21
N VAL A 44 -5.84 -1.42 8.18
CA VAL A 44 -4.82 -1.62 7.14
C VAL A 44 -5.25 -2.75 6.23
N ILE A 45 -5.40 -2.48 4.93
CA ILE A 45 -5.65 -3.51 3.92
C ILE A 45 -4.49 -3.57 2.93
N GLN A 46 -3.88 -4.75 2.80
CA GLN A 46 -2.85 -5.08 1.82
C GLN A 46 -3.44 -6.04 0.78
N ILE A 47 -3.21 -5.77 -0.52
CA ILE A 47 -3.84 -6.58 -1.56
C ILE A 47 -3.22 -7.96 -1.74
N ALA A 48 -1.90 -8.06 -1.64
CA ALA A 48 -1.14 -9.28 -1.90
C ALA A 48 0.05 -9.41 -0.96
N ASP A 49 0.64 -10.59 -0.90
CA ASP A 49 1.81 -10.88 -0.08
C ASP A 49 3.06 -10.87 -0.94
N HIS A 50 3.79 -9.76 -0.92
CA HIS A 50 5.12 -9.63 -1.51
C HIS A 50 5.92 -8.51 -0.81
N ILE A 51 7.25 -8.56 -0.97
CA ILE A 51 8.23 -7.80 -0.19
C ILE A 51 7.97 -6.29 -0.21
N ALA A 52 7.64 -5.71 -1.37
CA ALA A 52 7.42 -4.27 -1.48
C ALA A 52 6.23 -3.81 -0.63
N LEU A 53 5.07 -4.48 -0.73
CA LEU A 53 3.90 -4.13 0.07
C LEU A 53 4.11 -4.37 1.57
N GLU A 54 4.85 -5.43 1.95
CA GLU A 54 5.26 -5.64 3.34
C GLU A 54 6.13 -4.49 3.87
N ARG A 55 7.04 -3.96 3.04
CA ARG A 55 7.86 -2.79 3.38
C ARG A 55 7.03 -1.53 3.53
N ALA A 56 6.09 -1.28 2.61
CA ALA A 56 5.16 -0.16 2.72
C ALA A 56 4.33 -0.24 4.00
N ARG A 57 3.78 -1.42 4.30
CA ARG A 57 3.04 -1.67 5.54
C ARG A 57 3.88 -1.45 6.77
N LYS A 58 5.07 -2.06 6.82
CA LYS A 58 5.97 -1.96 7.97
C LYS A 58 6.45 -0.53 8.19
N GLY A 59 6.83 0.18 7.13
CA GLY A 59 7.21 1.59 7.20
C GLY A 59 6.11 2.45 7.80
N PHE A 60 4.86 2.21 7.41
CA PHE A 60 3.68 2.89 7.96
C PHE A 60 3.46 2.53 9.43
N GLU A 61 3.38 1.24 9.77
CA GLU A 61 3.10 0.77 11.13
C GLU A 61 4.16 1.22 12.13
N ASP A 62 5.44 1.16 11.75
CA ASP A 62 6.55 1.59 12.62
C ASP A 62 6.49 3.11 12.85
N GLU A 63 6.21 3.90 11.82
CA GLU A 63 6.11 5.36 11.94
C GLU A 63 4.86 5.80 12.72
N ILE A 64 3.71 5.15 12.52
CA ILE A 64 2.50 5.40 13.34
C ILE A 64 2.76 5.10 14.81
N LYS A 65 3.45 4.02 15.15
CA LYS A 65 3.79 3.69 16.54
C LYS A 65 4.71 4.74 17.18
N ASN A 66 5.58 5.36 16.39
CA ASN A 66 6.47 6.42 16.87
C ASN A 66 5.73 7.74 17.11
N THR A 67 4.80 8.11 16.22
CA THR A 67 4.13 9.41 16.23
C THR A 67 2.79 9.38 16.99
N ASN A 68 2.10 8.27 17.00
CA ASN A 68 0.77 8.06 17.59
C ASN A 68 0.72 6.70 18.34
N PRO A 69 1.43 6.56 19.47
CA PRO A 69 1.65 5.25 20.13
C PRO A 69 0.35 4.59 20.65
N ASP A 70 -0.70 5.37 20.87
CA ASP A 70 -2.00 4.89 21.38
C ASP A 70 -2.94 4.40 20.27
N VAL A 71 -2.53 4.49 18.98
CA VAL A 71 -3.34 4.05 17.84
C VAL A 71 -3.37 2.52 17.78
N GLU A 72 -4.58 1.95 17.69
CA GLU A 72 -4.81 0.54 17.40
C GLU A 72 -4.75 0.30 15.88
N ILE A 73 -3.90 -0.61 15.43
CA ILE A 73 -3.79 -1.02 14.02
C ILE A 73 -4.47 -2.37 13.83
N ILE A 74 -5.38 -2.46 12.85
CA ILE A 74 -6.12 -3.67 12.47
C ILE A 74 -5.75 -4.04 11.05
N SER A 75 -4.77 -4.94 10.88
CA SER A 75 -4.26 -5.32 9.57
C SER A 75 -4.99 -6.52 8.98
N LYS A 76 -5.27 -6.47 7.68
CA LYS A 76 -5.85 -7.53 6.86
C LYS A 76 -5.13 -7.63 5.52
N ASN A 77 -4.95 -8.87 5.03
CA ASN A 77 -4.40 -9.14 3.70
C ASN A 77 -5.46 -9.85 2.84
N ALA A 78 -5.64 -9.39 1.61
CA ALA A 78 -6.55 -10.01 0.66
C ALA A 78 -5.92 -11.22 -0.07
N ASN A 79 -4.60 -11.42 0.07
CA ASN A 79 -3.84 -12.53 -0.51
C ASN A 79 -4.04 -12.69 -2.04
N GLY A 80 -4.18 -11.57 -2.75
CA GLY A 80 -4.41 -11.53 -4.19
C GLY A 80 -5.87 -11.79 -4.62
N ASP A 81 -6.78 -12.03 -3.68
CA ASP A 81 -8.19 -12.25 -3.97
C ASP A 81 -8.98 -10.95 -3.85
N LEU A 82 -9.28 -10.32 -4.99
CA LEU A 82 -10.07 -9.09 -5.05
C LEU A 82 -11.49 -9.25 -4.50
N THR A 83 -12.03 -10.46 -4.50
CA THR A 83 -13.41 -10.72 -4.07
C THR A 83 -13.63 -10.59 -2.56
N VAL A 84 -12.57 -10.69 -1.77
CA VAL A 84 -12.64 -10.53 -0.31
C VAL A 84 -12.50 -9.07 0.16
N VAL A 85 -12.03 -8.16 -0.71
CA VAL A 85 -11.81 -6.75 -0.35
C VAL A 85 -13.07 -6.09 0.22
N PRO A 86 -14.28 -6.22 -0.37
CA PRO A 86 -15.49 -5.64 0.20
C PRO A 86 -15.78 -6.13 1.63
N SER A 87 -15.53 -7.40 1.94
CA SER A 87 -15.73 -7.95 3.27
C SER A 87 -14.72 -7.43 4.30
N ILE A 88 -13.49 -7.16 3.86
CA ILE A 88 -12.46 -6.54 4.70
C ILE A 88 -12.88 -5.11 5.04
N ILE A 89 -13.29 -4.32 4.05
CA ILE A 89 -13.75 -2.93 4.26
C ILE A 89 -14.97 -2.91 5.21
N LYS A 90 -15.94 -3.80 4.99
CA LYS A 90 -17.07 -3.95 5.91
C LYS A 90 -16.65 -4.27 7.34
N SER A 91 -15.63 -5.13 7.53
CA SER A 91 -15.08 -5.44 8.84
C SER A 91 -14.44 -4.21 9.52
N PHE A 92 -13.85 -3.28 8.77
CA PHE A 92 -13.31 -2.03 9.29
C PHE A 92 -14.43 -1.09 9.75
N GLN A 93 -15.49 -0.96 8.94
CA GLN A 93 -16.70 -0.20 9.32
C GLN A 93 -17.31 -0.74 10.63
N ASP A 94 -17.50 -2.05 10.74
CA ASP A 94 -18.08 -2.70 11.93
C ASP A 94 -17.20 -2.50 13.20
N LYS A 95 -15.91 -2.28 13.01
CA LYS A 95 -14.95 -1.98 14.09
C LYS A 95 -14.79 -0.50 14.38
N ASN A 96 -15.51 0.36 13.64
CA ASN A 96 -15.45 1.82 13.74
C ASN A 96 -14.00 2.33 13.68
N VAL A 97 -13.27 1.98 12.59
CA VAL A 97 -11.94 2.54 12.38
C VAL A 97 -12.06 4.03 12.02
N ASP A 98 -11.08 4.83 12.43
CA ASP A 98 -11.03 6.26 12.18
C ASP A 98 -10.35 6.60 10.84
N LEU A 99 -9.60 5.65 10.27
CA LEU A 99 -8.88 5.79 9.01
C LEU A 99 -8.64 4.41 8.39
N ILE A 100 -8.67 4.35 7.05
CA ILE A 100 -8.26 3.16 6.29
C ILE A 100 -6.96 3.46 5.56
N TYR A 101 -5.95 2.61 5.76
CA TYR A 101 -4.72 2.60 4.98
C TYR A 101 -4.78 1.45 3.97
N ALA A 102 -4.83 1.79 2.68
CA ALA A 102 -5.02 0.84 1.59
C ALA A 102 -3.74 0.71 0.75
N ILE A 103 -3.14 -0.47 0.74
CA ILE A 103 -1.85 -0.72 0.10
C ILE A 103 -2.07 -1.42 -1.25
N ALA A 104 -1.63 -0.77 -2.32
CA ALA A 104 -1.75 -1.06 -3.74
C ALA A 104 -3.10 -0.65 -4.37
N THR A 105 -3.06 -0.42 -5.69
CA THR A 105 -4.19 0.11 -6.48
C THR A 105 -5.50 -0.66 -6.27
N PRO A 106 -5.54 -2.01 -6.33
CA PRO A 106 -6.80 -2.72 -6.17
C PRO A 106 -7.41 -2.61 -4.76
N ALA A 107 -6.55 -2.51 -3.72
CA ALA A 107 -7.02 -2.28 -2.35
C ALA A 107 -7.60 -0.87 -2.18
N ALA A 108 -6.95 0.14 -2.75
CA ALA A 108 -7.41 1.53 -2.75
C ALA A 108 -8.75 1.67 -3.49
N GLN A 109 -8.88 1.06 -4.67
CA GLN A 109 -10.14 1.02 -5.42
C GLN A 109 -11.27 0.37 -4.63
N GLY A 110 -10.98 -0.78 -4.00
CA GLY A 110 -11.95 -1.47 -3.16
C GLY A 110 -12.37 -0.65 -1.94
N ALA A 111 -11.42 0.03 -1.28
CA ALA A 111 -11.70 0.92 -0.16
C ALA A 111 -12.57 2.12 -0.60
N LYS A 112 -12.20 2.84 -1.67
CA LYS A 112 -12.99 3.95 -2.22
C LYS A 112 -14.41 3.54 -2.61
N ASN A 113 -14.56 2.35 -3.18
CA ASN A 113 -15.87 1.85 -3.61
C ASN A 113 -16.75 1.45 -2.41
N GLY A 114 -16.17 0.85 -1.38
CA GLY A 114 -16.87 0.33 -0.21
C GLY A 114 -17.07 1.34 0.94
N GLU A 115 -16.34 2.46 0.94
CA GLU A 115 -16.35 3.45 2.02
C GLU A 115 -16.40 4.88 1.47
N LYS A 116 -17.24 5.75 2.09
CA LYS A 116 -17.46 7.12 1.62
C LYS A 116 -17.21 8.20 2.68
N GLU A 117 -17.12 7.83 3.94
CA GLU A 117 -17.04 8.76 5.07
C GLU A 117 -15.70 8.64 5.80
N ILE A 118 -15.24 7.40 6.08
CA ILE A 118 -13.97 7.17 6.76
C ILE A 118 -12.82 7.61 5.84
N PRO A 119 -11.89 8.46 6.30
CA PRO A 119 -10.71 8.84 5.52
C PRO A 119 -9.91 7.63 5.03
N ILE A 120 -9.49 7.68 3.78
CA ILE A 120 -8.67 6.64 3.13
C ILE A 120 -7.33 7.25 2.74
N ILE A 121 -6.25 6.62 3.15
CA ILE A 121 -4.91 6.87 2.62
C ILE A 121 -4.51 5.66 1.78
N PHE A 122 -4.36 5.86 0.48
CA PHE A 122 -3.72 4.85 -0.35
C PHE A 122 -2.20 4.93 -0.28
N ASN A 123 -1.53 3.84 -0.57
CA ASN A 123 -0.09 3.77 -0.76
C ASN A 123 0.27 2.76 -1.84
N ALA A 124 1.41 2.95 -2.50
CA ALA A 124 1.83 2.10 -3.61
C ALA A 124 0.75 2.04 -4.71
N VAL A 125 0.26 3.20 -5.10
CA VAL A 125 -0.66 3.39 -6.22
C VAL A 125 0.08 4.12 -7.33
N THR A 126 0.28 3.46 -8.47
CA THR A 126 1.13 4.00 -9.53
C THR A 126 0.53 5.24 -10.17
N ASP A 127 -0.73 5.17 -10.59
CA ASP A 127 -1.43 6.31 -11.17
C ASP A 127 -2.85 6.42 -10.57
N PRO A 128 -3.03 7.35 -9.62
CA PRO A 128 -4.32 7.50 -8.94
C PRO A 128 -5.45 7.99 -9.85
N GLU A 129 -5.15 8.74 -10.91
CA GLU A 129 -6.14 9.26 -11.85
C GLU A 129 -6.65 8.14 -12.75
N SER A 130 -5.76 7.38 -13.41
CA SER A 130 -6.16 6.24 -14.26
C SER A 130 -6.79 5.09 -13.47
N ALA A 131 -6.54 5.04 -12.16
CA ALA A 131 -7.18 4.10 -11.24
C ALA A 131 -8.57 4.56 -10.76
N ASP A 132 -9.10 5.68 -11.28
CA ASP A 132 -10.37 6.29 -10.86
C ASP A 132 -10.43 6.57 -9.34
N LEU A 133 -9.31 6.88 -8.70
CA LEU A 133 -9.29 7.19 -7.26
C LEU A 133 -9.62 8.66 -6.97
N LEU A 134 -9.10 9.58 -7.77
CA LEU A 134 -9.35 11.03 -7.65
C LEU A 134 -8.93 11.74 -8.94
N GLU A 135 -9.49 12.93 -9.18
CA GLU A 135 -9.21 13.72 -10.38
C GLU A 135 -8.23 14.88 -10.10
N ASN A 136 -8.12 15.31 -8.85
CA ASN A 136 -7.24 16.41 -8.44
C ASN A 136 -6.25 15.93 -7.37
N LEU A 137 -4.98 15.82 -7.73
CA LEU A 137 -3.90 15.33 -6.86
C LEU A 137 -3.48 16.36 -5.80
N GLU A 138 -3.61 17.65 -6.10
CA GLU A 138 -3.22 18.75 -5.21
C GLU A 138 -4.30 19.09 -4.16
N GLU A 139 -5.56 18.96 -4.55
CA GLU A 139 -6.72 19.17 -3.67
C GLU A 139 -7.64 17.94 -3.78
N PRO A 140 -7.33 16.84 -3.09
CA PRO A 140 -8.08 15.59 -3.19
C PRO A 140 -9.56 15.77 -2.86
N GLU A 141 -10.43 15.22 -3.70
CA GLU A 141 -11.87 15.28 -3.49
C GLU A 141 -12.38 14.05 -2.73
N GLY A 142 -13.44 14.26 -1.93
CA GLY A 142 -14.05 13.18 -1.16
C GLY A 142 -13.23 12.78 0.07
N ASN A 143 -13.11 11.47 0.31
CA ASN A 143 -12.48 10.92 1.52
C ASN A 143 -11.16 10.19 1.27
N ILE A 144 -10.50 10.39 0.11
CA ILE A 144 -9.31 9.63 -0.28
C ILE A 144 -8.15 10.53 -0.71
N THR A 145 -6.95 10.23 -0.23
CA THR A 145 -5.65 10.78 -0.66
C THR A 145 -4.57 9.72 -0.45
N GLY A 146 -3.31 10.01 -0.71
CA GLY A 146 -2.26 9.02 -0.42
C GLY A 146 -0.91 9.27 -1.08
N VAL A 147 -0.15 8.19 -1.24
CA VAL A 147 1.23 8.20 -1.76
C VAL A 147 1.32 7.33 -3.00
N SER A 148 1.80 7.91 -4.09
CA SER A 148 2.08 7.20 -5.34
C SER A 148 3.49 6.61 -5.33
N ASP A 149 3.62 5.42 -5.93
CA ASP A 149 4.90 4.76 -6.22
C ASP A 149 5.37 4.99 -7.66
N TYR A 150 4.74 5.93 -8.38
CA TYR A 150 5.11 6.22 -9.75
C TYR A 150 6.58 6.57 -9.90
N PHE A 151 7.25 5.87 -10.79
CA PHE A 151 8.57 6.17 -11.27
C PHE A 151 8.61 6.01 -12.79
N SER A 152 9.15 7.01 -13.50
CA SER A 152 9.11 7.09 -14.95
C SER A 152 9.64 5.81 -15.63
N ILE A 153 8.82 5.18 -16.44
CA ILE A 153 9.20 4.02 -17.28
C ILE A 153 10.33 4.42 -18.26
N GLU A 154 10.31 5.64 -18.78
CA GLU A 154 11.38 6.16 -19.65
C GLU A 154 12.74 6.18 -18.94
N ALA A 155 12.79 6.69 -17.70
CA ALA A 155 14.02 6.69 -16.89
C ALA A 155 14.49 5.24 -16.56
N GLN A 156 13.57 4.32 -16.33
CA GLN A 156 13.89 2.89 -16.12
C GLN A 156 14.46 2.26 -17.39
N LEU A 157 13.93 2.60 -18.57
CA LEU A 157 14.47 2.13 -19.85
C LEU A 157 15.85 2.72 -20.16
N GLU A 158 16.09 4.00 -19.83
CA GLU A 158 17.42 4.61 -19.96
C GLU A 158 18.46 3.87 -19.12
N GLU A 159 18.15 3.56 -17.86
CA GLU A 159 19.01 2.77 -16.99
C GLU A 159 19.22 1.36 -17.54
N MET A 160 18.17 0.68 -17.98
CA MET A 160 18.22 -0.67 -18.56
C MET A 160 19.12 -0.70 -19.81
N ILE A 161 18.96 0.26 -20.73
CA ILE A 161 19.75 0.37 -21.97
C ILE A 161 21.21 0.69 -21.65
N SER A 162 21.49 1.48 -20.62
CA SER A 162 22.87 1.81 -20.22
C SER A 162 23.65 0.55 -19.79
N ILE A 163 22.95 -0.46 -19.26
CA ILE A 163 23.54 -1.74 -18.82
C ILE A 163 23.50 -2.76 -19.95
N PHE A 164 22.43 -2.80 -20.75
CA PHE A 164 22.18 -3.78 -21.80
C PHE A 164 21.95 -3.08 -23.17
N PRO A 165 23.00 -2.52 -23.80
CA PRO A 165 22.83 -1.66 -25.00
C PRO A 165 22.36 -2.42 -26.24
N ASP A 166 22.50 -3.72 -26.28
CA ASP A 166 22.20 -4.56 -27.48
C ASP A 166 20.78 -5.15 -27.48
N ILE A 167 19.96 -4.87 -26.46
CA ILE A 167 18.59 -5.40 -26.39
C ILE A 167 17.71 -4.80 -27.48
N LYS A 168 16.74 -5.61 -27.92
CA LYS A 168 15.73 -5.22 -28.93
C LYS A 168 14.32 -5.55 -28.50
N ASN A 169 14.16 -6.62 -27.74
CA ASN A 169 12.86 -7.15 -27.35
C ASN A 169 12.75 -7.23 -25.82
N ILE A 170 11.89 -6.41 -25.25
CA ILE A 170 11.58 -6.40 -23.82
C ILE A 170 10.38 -7.29 -23.59
N GLY A 171 10.53 -8.32 -22.77
CA GLY A 171 9.40 -9.12 -22.29
C GLY A 171 8.77 -8.47 -21.07
N VAL A 172 7.46 -8.46 -21.02
CA VAL A 172 6.70 -7.97 -19.86
C VAL A 172 5.50 -8.87 -19.59
N MET A 173 5.27 -9.17 -18.32
CA MET A 173 4.09 -9.88 -17.84
C MET A 173 3.25 -8.95 -17.00
N PHE A 174 1.92 -9.01 -17.13
CA PHE A 174 1.04 -8.12 -16.40
C PHE A 174 -0.31 -8.76 -16.04
N SER A 175 -0.86 -8.37 -14.91
CA SER A 175 -2.21 -8.75 -14.50
C SER A 175 -3.26 -8.02 -15.33
N THR A 176 -4.17 -8.78 -15.96
CA THR A 176 -5.28 -8.18 -16.72
C THR A 176 -6.35 -7.54 -15.84
N ASN A 177 -6.28 -7.76 -14.52
CA ASN A 177 -7.25 -7.29 -13.54
C ASN A 177 -6.80 -6.04 -12.76
N GLU A 178 -5.53 -5.59 -12.97
CA GLU A 178 -4.96 -4.45 -12.27
C GLU A 178 -4.88 -3.22 -13.16
N ALA A 179 -5.39 -2.06 -12.68
CA ALA A 179 -5.38 -0.80 -13.41
C ALA A 179 -3.95 -0.23 -13.54
N ASN A 180 -3.15 -0.30 -12.46
CA ASN A 180 -1.74 0.08 -12.46
C ASN A 180 -0.93 -0.65 -13.54
N SER A 181 -1.19 -1.93 -13.74
CA SER A 181 -0.49 -2.75 -14.74
C SER A 181 -0.83 -2.30 -16.17
N LYS A 182 -2.12 -2.07 -16.45
CA LYS A 182 -2.56 -1.57 -17.76
C LYS A 182 -1.96 -0.22 -18.10
N PHE A 183 -1.95 0.70 -17.14
CA PHE A 183 -1.32 2.01 -17.29
C PHE A 183 0.17 1.89 -17.66
N GLN A 184 0.92 1.11 -16.89
CA GLN A 184 2.36 0.92 -17.11
C GLN A 184 2.69 0.21 -18.43
N ILE A 185 1.85 -0.74 -18.90
CA ILE A 185 2.02 -1.38 -20.21
C ILE A 185 1.92 -0.36 -21.34
N GLU A 186 0.96 0.55 -21.29
CA GLU A 186 0.82 1.58 -22.32
C GLU A 186 1.99 2.58 -22.28
N GLU A 187 2.45 2.97 -21.08
CA GLU A 187 3.65 3.79 -20.94
C GLU A 187 4.90 3.08 -21.47
N LEU A 188 5.07 1.79 -21.14
CA LEU A 188 6.21 0.99 -21.59
C LEU A 188 6.24 0.88 -23.13
N LYS A 189 5.11 0.60 -23.78
CA LYS A 189 5.03 0.57 -25.24
C LYS A 189 5.41 1.91 -25.87
N LYS A 190 4.90 3.00 -25.30
CA LYS A 190 5.20 4.36 -25.79
C LYS A 190 6.67 4.71 -25.63
N ALA A 191 7.24 4.49 -24.47
CA ALA A 191 8.65 4.77 -24.17
C ALA A 191 9.59 3.87 -24.99
N ALA A 192 9.33 2.55 -25.06
CA ALA A 192 10.13 1.59 -25.83
C ALA A 192 10.19 1.95 -27.31
N ALA A 193 9.09 2.41 -27.92
CA ALA A 193 9.07 2.89 -29.30
C ALA A 193 10.03 4.07 -29.53
N GLY A 194 10.18 4.97 -28.55
CA GLY A 194 11.13 6.08 -28.58
C GLY A 194 12.60 5.64 -28.65
N PHE A 195 12.90 4.48 -28.04
CA PHE A 195 14.24 3.87 -28.06
C PHE A 195 14.43 2.82 -29.18
N GLY A 196 13.42 2.59 -30.03
CA GLY A 196 13.48 1.58 -31.11
C GLY A 196 13.41 0.14 -30.57
N LEU A 197 12.85 -0.07 -29.39
CA LEU A 197 12.67 -1.37 -28.74
C LEU A 197 11.26 -1.92 -28.98
N ASN A 198 11.14 -3.25 -29.05
CA ASN A 198 9.87 -3.96 -29.14
C ASN A 198 9.45 -4.43 -27.75
N VAL A 199 8.15 -4.40 -27.48
CA VAL A 199 7.55 -4.97 -26.25
C VAL A 199 6.82 -6.27 -26.59
N VAL A 200 7.20 -7.36 -25.93
CA VAL A 200 6.53 -8.67 -26.00
C VAL A 200 5.75 -8.86 -24.70
N GLU A 201 4.46 -8.62 -24.77
CA GLU A 201 3.59 -8.67 -23.59
C GLU A 201 2.86 -10.00 -23.43
N VAL A 202 2.60 -10.41 -22.20
CA VAL A 202 1.73 -11.54 -21.86
C VAL A 202 0.87 -11.19 -20.64
N GLY A 203 -0.46 -11.27 -20.81
CA GLY A 203 -1.42 -11.06 -19.71
C GLY A 203 -1.62 -12.34 -18.91
N VAL A 204 -1.75 -12.18 -17.58
CA VAL A 204 -2.15 -13.23 -16.63
C VAL A 204 -3.38 -12.81 -15.85
N ASN A 205 -4.21 -13.76 -15.45
CA ASN A 205 -5.40 -13.46 -14.65
C ASN A 205 -5.19 -13.74 -13.16
N ASN A 206 -4.24 -14.62 -12.85
CA ASN A 206 -3.88 -14.99 -11.48
C ASN A 206 -2.48 -15.62 -11.45
N ILE A 207 -1.97 -15.88 -10.24
CA ILE A 207 -0.62 -16.42 -10.03
C ILE A 207 -0.36 -17.80 -10.70
N ASN A 208 -1.40 -18.62 -10.89
CA ASN A 208 -1.25 -19.96 -11.49
C ASN A 208 -0.90 -19.89 -12.99
N ASP A 209 -1.20 -18.77 -13.65
CA ASP A 209 -0.91 -18.57 -15.07
C ASP A 209 0.58 -18.27 -15.32
N VAL A 210 1.29 -17.75 -14.31
CA VAL A 210 2.63 -17.16 -14.44
C VAL A 210 3.65 -18.14 -14.98
N SER A 211 3.70 -19.37 -14.48
CA SER A 211 4.68 -20.38 -14.91
C SER A 211 4.55 -20.74 -16.41
N THR A 212 3.33 -20.76 -16.92
CA THR A 212 3.09 -21.01 -18.36
C THR A 212 3.39 -19.76 -19.19
N ALA A 213 3.00 -18.59 -18.68
CA ALA A 213 3.17 -17.33 -19.38
C ALA A 213 4.64 -16.99 -19.60
N ILE A 214 5.51 -17.14 -18.56
CA ILE A 214 6.93 -16.86 -18.72
C ILE A 214 7.59 -17.75 -19.79
N LYS A 215 7.30 -19.04 -19.80
CA LYS A 215 7.82 -19.97 -20.82
C LYS A 215 7.36 -19.64 -22.25
N THR A 216 6.25 -18.94 -22.40
CA THR A 216 5.72 -18.53 -23.71
C THR A 216 6.49 -17.34 -24.29
N ILE A 217 6.99 -16.43 -23.45
CA ILE A 217 7.70 -15.23 -23.91
C ILE A 217 9.23 -15.37 -23.93
N GLU A 218 9.83 -16.20 -23.06
CA GLU A 218 11.29 -16.42 -22.98
C GLU A 218 12.00 -16.54 -24.35
N PRO A 219 11.50 -17.34 -25.33
CA PRO A 219 12.19 -17.48 -26.58
C PRO A 219 12.17 -16.27 -27.51
N LYS A 220 11.46 -15.20 -27.11
CA LYS A 220 11.16 -14.02 -27.94
C LYS A 220 11.78 -12.74 -27.39
N ILE A 221 12.43 -12.79 -26.24
CA ILE A 221 12.87 -11.61 -25.50
C ILE A 221 14.37 -11.63 -25.24
N ASP A 222 14.97 -10.46 -25.17
CA ASP A 222 16.38 -10.28 -24.81
C ASP A 222 16.53 -9.93 -23.32
N ILE A 223 15.51 -9.33 -22.72
CA ILE A 223 15.43 -8.96 -21.30
C ILE A 223 13.97 -9.01 -20.83
N PHE A 224 13.76 -9.33 -19.57
CA PHE A 224 12.43 -9.26 -18.93
C PHE A 224 12.33 -8.04 -18.04
N MET A 225 11.23 -7.28 -18.14
CA MET A 225 10.89 -6.16 -17.25
C MET A 225 9.70 -6.54 -16.37
N ALA A 226 9.92 -6.55 -15.07
CA ALA A 226 8.87 -6.65 -14.06
C ALA A 226 8.42 -5.25 -13.67
N ILE A 227 7.26 -4.82 -14.17
CA ILE A 227 6.60 -3.59 -13.76
C ILE A 227 6.03 -3.73 -12.34
N THR A 228 5.53 -2.64 -11.73
CA THR A 228 4.83 -2.71 -10.43
C THR A 228 3.46 -3.38 -10.58
N ASP A 229 3.46 -4.71 -10.56
CA ASP A 229 2.30 -5.60 -10.70
C ASP A 229 2.24 -6.56 -9.52
N ASN A 230 1.13 -6.58 -8.77
CA ASN A 230 1.06 -7.34 -7.53
C ASN A 230 1.04 -8.86 -7.76
N THR A 231 0.41 -9.32 -8.85
CA THR A 231 0.37 -10.73 -9.22
C THR A 231 1.75 -11.21 -9.66
N VAL A 232 2.45 -10.42 -10.47
CA VAL A 232 3.79 -10.73 -10.99
C VAL A 232 4.83 -10.68 -9.87
N SER A 233 4.78 -9.65 -8.99
CA SER A 233 5.68 -9.53 -7.84
C SER A 233 5.52 -10.68 -6.85
N SER A 234 4.29 -11.15 -6.62
CA SER A 234 4.03 -12.34 -5.77
C SER A 234 4.61 -13.63 -6.37
N ALA A 235 4.81 -13.71 -7.69
CA ALA A 235 5.38 -14.85 -8.39
C ALA A 235 6.85 -14.65 -8.79
N SER A 236 7.51 -13.59 -8.33
CA SER A 236 8.84 -13.18 -8.80
C SER A 236 9.92 -14.26 -8.64
N THR A 237 9.85 -15.12 -7.63
CA THR A 237 10.77 -16.27 -7.48
C THR A 237 10.67 -17.25 -8.68
N ILE A 238 9.46 -17.61 -9.09
CA ILE A 238 9.22 -18.53 -10.21
C ILE A 238 9.73 -17.90 -11.51
N ILE A 239 9.46 -16.62 -11.72
CA ILE A 239 9.90 -15.85 -12.89
C ILE A 239 11.44 -15.79 -12.92
N ALA A 240 12.06 -15.41 -11.80
CA ALA A 240 13.51 -15.27 -11.70
C ALA A 240 14.26 -16.59 -11.97
N GLU A 241 13.76 -17.71 -11.44
CA GLU A 241 14.34 -19.03 -11.69
C GLU A 241 14.25 -19.40 -13.17
N SER A 242 13.10 -19.19 -13.80
CA SER A 242 12.86 -19.44 -15.21
C SER A 242 13.80 -18.64 -16.10
N LEU A 243 13.91 -17.34 -15.87
CA LEU A 243 14.80 -16.43 -16.62
C LEU A 243 16.29 -16.76 -16.41
N LYS A 244 16.68 -17.11 -15.20
CA LYS A 244 18.05 -17.53 -14.87
C LYS A 244 18.45 -18.80 -15.60
N GLU A 245 17.56 -19.79 -15.67
CA GLU A 245 17.75 -21.02 -16.47
C GLU A 245 17.90 -20.70 -17.96
N ALA A 246 17.07 -19.80 -18.49
CA ALA A 246 17.10 -19.35 -19.87
C ALA A 246 18.26 -18.40 -20.21
N LYS A 247 19.04 -17.95 -19.19
CA LYS A 247 20.11 -16.94 -19.31
C LYS A 247 19.61 -15.58 -19.82
N ILE A 248 18.40 -15.21 -19.47
CA ILE A 248 17.79 -13.93 -19.82
C ILE A 248 17.95 -12.98 -18.63
N PRO A 249 18.55 -11.78 -18.82
CA PRO A 249 18.60 -10.75 -17.77
C PRO A 249 17.22 -10.23 -17.44
N SER A 250 17.07 -9.67 -16.23
CA SER A 250 15.78 -9.17 -15.76
C SER A 250 15.92 -7.88 -14.99
N PHE A 251 14.99 -6.96 -15.19
CA PHE A 251 14.91 -5.65 -14.58
C PHE A 251 13.57 -5.49 -13.86
N ALA A 252 13.54 -4.90 -12.69
CA ALA A 252 12.30 -4.64 -11.96
C ALA A 252 12.12 -3.15 -11.65
N SER A 253 10.88 -2.70 -11.62
CA SER A 253 10.49 -1.34 -11.24
C SER A 253 10.54 -1.09 -9.73
N GLU A 254 10.79 -2.12 -8.92
CA GLU A 254 10.87 -2.06 -7.46
C GLU A 254 11.82 -3.14 -6.89
N GLU A 255 12.27 -2.96 -5.63
CA GLU A 255 13.35 -3.78 -5.08
C GLU A 255 12.93 -5.20 -4.63
N GLY A 256 11.63 -5.43 -4.34
CA GLY A 256 11.17 -6.71 -3.81
C GLY A 256 11.48 -7.93 -4.70
N PRO A 257 11.18 -7.91 -5.99
CA PRO A 257 11.53 -9.00 -6.92
C PRO A 257 13.03 -9.30 -6.99
N VAL A 258 13.90 -8.32 -6.73
CA VAL A 258 15.35 -8.53 -6.75
C VAL A 258 15.80 -9.45 -5.60
N GLU A 259 15.19 -9.33 -4.43
CA GLU A 259 15.46 -10.25 -3.31
C GLU A 259 14.98 -11.68 -3.62
N ASN A 260 14.02 -11.83 -4.53
CA ASN A 260 13.50 -13.11 -5.02
C ASN A 260 14.25 -13.64 -6.27
N GLY A 261 15.33 -12.96 -6.71
CA GLY A 261 16.20 -13.45 -7.77
C GLY A 261 16.10 -12.73 -9.12
N ILE A 262 15.27 -11.69 -9.27
CA ILE A 262 15.38 -10.76 -10.42
C ILE A 262 16.74 -10.07 -10.34
N LEU A 263 17.38 -9.81 -11.48
CA LEU A 263 18.77 -9.37 -11.52
C LEU A 263 18.98 -7.99 -10.93
N ILE A 264 18.16 -7.00 -11.33
CA ILE A 264 18.35 -5.59 -10.97
C ILE A 264 17.01 -4.88 -10.84
N SER A 265 16.95 -3.87 -10.01
CA SER A 265 15.86 -2.89 -10.01
C SER A 265 16.37 -1.46 -9.95
N ALA A 266 15.56 -0.55 -10.50
CA ALA A 266 15.60 0.88 -10.21
C ALA A 266 14.17 1.35 -9.93
N GLY A 267 13.93 1.89 -8.74
CA GLY A 267 12.60 2.28 -8.32
C GLY A 267 12.58 2.96 -6.96
N VAL A 268 11.40 3.25 -6.45
CA VAL A 268 11.20 3.97 -5.19
C VAL A 268 11.37 3.08 -3.96
N ASP A 269 11.68 3.70 -2.82
CA ASP A 269 11.79 3.02 -1.52
C ASP A 269 10.41 2.84 -0.87
N TYR A 270 9.92 1.62 -0.80
CA TYR A 270 8.60 1.29 -0.24
C TYR A 270 8.51 1.50 1.29
N VAL A 271 9.63 1.44 2.03
CA VAL A 271 9.64 1.83 3.45
C VAL A 271 9.38 3.33 3.59
N ASP A 272 9.99 4.14 2.72
CA ASP A 272 9.80 5.59 2.70
C ASP A 272 8.36 5.96 2.30
N LEU A 273 7.78 5.28 1.31
CA LEU A 273 6.36 5.44 0.96
C LEU A 273 5.45 5.20 2.19
N GLY A 274 5.71 4.14 2.96
CA GLY A 274 4.98 3.84 4.19
C GLY A 274 5.09 4.96 5.23
N LYS A 275 6.29 5.50 5.45
CA LYS A 275 6.51 6.62 6.39
C LYS A 275 5.80 7.90 5.95
N LYS A 276 5.84 8.23 4.65
CA LYS A 276 5.10 9.37 4.09
C LYS A 276 3.59 9.22 4.35
N ALA A 277 3.03 8.04 4.08
CA ALA A 277 1.62 7.75 4.34
C ALA A 277 1.27 7.86 5.84
N ALA A 278 2.16 7.44 6.74
CA ALA A 278 1.97 7.59 8.19
C ALA A 278 1.95 9.06 8.63
N GLY A 279 2.78 9.91 8.03
CA GLY A 279 2.74 11.36 8.25
C GLY A 279 1.38 11.94 7.87
N MET A 280 0.87 11.59 6.67
CA MET A 280 -0.47 12.01 6.20
C MET A 280 -1.57 11.49 7.13
N ALA A 281 -1.48 10.24 7.60
CA ALA A 281 -2.43 9.66 8.55
C ALA A 281 -2.45 10.43 9.87
N SER A 282 -1.28 10.81 10.40
CA SER A 282 -1.17 11.59 11.63
C SER A 282 -1.81 12.98 11.49
N GLU A 283 -1.65 13.64 10.34
CA GLU A 283 -2.30 14.93 10.06
C GLU A 283 -3.83 14.80 10.04
N ILE A 284 -4.37 13.78 9.35
CA ILE A 284 -5.81 13.55 9.23
C ILE A 284 -6.41 13.13 10.58
N LEU A 285 -5.78 12.23 11.31
CA LEU A 285 -6.22 11.85 12.67
C LEU A 285 -6.15 13.01 13.66
N GLY A 286 -5.26 13.98 13.39
CA GLY A 286 -5.16 15.26 14.12
C GLY A 286 -6.23 16.28 13.72
N GLY A 287 -7.14 15.97 12.80
CA GLY A 287 -8.28 16.80 12.40
C GLY A 287 -8.09 17.59 11.10
N LYS A 288 -6.99 17.40 10.36
CA LYS A 288 -6.81 17.99 9.02
C LYS A 288 -7.77 17.30 8.04
N LYS A 289 -8.40 18.06 7.16
CA LYS A 289 -9.30 17.51 6.15
C LYS A 289 -8.51 16.78 5.07
N VAL A 290 -9.08 15.73 4.49
CA VAL A 290 -8.47 14.99 3.37
C VAL A 290 -8.13 15.91 2.20
N SER A 291 -9.00 16.86 1.87
CA SER A 291 -8.78 17.86 0.81
C SER A 291 -7.61 18.82 1.03
N GLU A 292 -7.09 18.89 2.24
CA GLU A 292 -5.92 19.72 2.61
C GLU A 292 -4.61 18.92 2.62
N VAL A 293 -4.67 17.63 2.28
CA VAL A 293 -3.54 16.70 2.24
C VAL A 293 -3.36 16.20 0.80
N PRO A 294 -2.51 16.86 0.00
CA PRO A 294 -2.29 16.51 -1.40
C PRO A 294 -1.68 15.11 -1.54
N VAL A 295 -1.84 14.52 -2.71
CA VAL A 295 -1.16 13.27 -3.08
C VAL A 295 0.36 13.50 -3.14
N VAL A 296 1.12 12.58 -2.55
CA VAL A 296 2.58 12.64 -2.49
C VAL A 296 3.18 11.64 -3.48
N PHE A 297 4.19 12.09 -4.23
CA PHE A 297 5.04 11.24 -5.06
C PHE A 297 6.39 11.06 -4.38
N SER A 298 6.94 9.84 -4.41
CA SER A 298 8.31 9.64 -3.91
C SER A 298 9.32 10.01 -4.98
N THR A 299 10.37 10.69 -4.56
CA THR A 299 11.55 11.00 -5.39
C THR A 299 12.78 10.19 -4.97
N ASP A 300 12.67 9.46 -3.85
CA ASP A 300 13.77 8.65 -3.31
C ASP A 300 13.85 7.32 -4.05
N THR A 301 14.76 7.23 -5.00
CA THR A 301 14.98 6.03 -5.81
C THR A 301 16.19 5.25 -5.36
N ARG A 302 16.14 3.94 -5.57
CA ARG A 302 17.23 3.01 -5.26
C ARG A 302 17.48 2.07 -6.42
N LYS A 303 18.76 1.80 -6.65
CA LYS A 303 19.23 0.72 -7.51
C LYS A 303 19.62 -0.47 -6.63
N VAL A 304 19.09 -1.65 -6.92
CA VAL A 304 19.37 -2.88 -6.17
C VAL A 304 19.76 -3.99 -7.15
N VAL A 305 20.82 -4.75 -6.83
CA VAL A 305 21.31 -5.86 -7.68
C VAL A 305 21.36 -7.14 -6.87
N ASN A 306 20.85 -8.23 -7.44
CA ASN A 306 21.00 -9.58 -6.91
C ASN A 306 22.31 -10.19 -7.38
N LYS A 307 23.25 -10.38 -6.43
CA LYS A 307 24.59 -10.89 -6.74
C LYS A 307 24.55 -12.33 -7.29
N LYS A 308 23.74 -13.20 -6.70
CA LYS A 308 23.64 -14.61 -7.14
C LYS A 308 23.14 -14.72 -8.60
N THR A 309 22.19 -13.86 -8.97
CA THR A 309 21.70 -13.82 -10.34
C THR A 309 22.73 -13.20 -11.28
N ALA A 310 23.42 -12.14 -10.86
CA ALA A 310 24.53 -11.56 -11.62
C ALA A 310 25.65 -12.59 -11.87
N ASP A 311 26.08 -13.32 -10.84
CA ASP A 311 27.07 -14.40 -10.95
C ASP A 311 26.59 -15.51 -11.92
N ALA A 312 25.34 -15.94 -11.82
CA ALA A 312 24.75 -16.97 -12.68
C ALA A 312 24.66 -16.57 -14.16
N LEU A 313 24.52 -15.27 -14.43
CA LEU A 313 24.50 -14.70 -15.77
C LEU A 313 25.89 -14.30 -16.29
N GLY A 314 26.93 -14.33 -15.45
CA GLY A 314 28.30 -13.89 -15.78
C GLY A 314 28.45 -12.37 -15.84
N LEU A 315 27.64 -11.63 -15.06
CA LEU A 315 27.56 -10.17 -15.04
C LEU A 315 28.08 -9.54 -13.74
N SER A 316 28.65 -10.32 -12.83
CA SER A 316 29.04 -9.85 -11.49
C SER A 316 30.17 -8.81 -11.46
N GLU A 317 30.92 -8.69 -12.56
CA GLU A 317 32.01 -7.71 -12.73
C GLU A 317 31.61 -6.57 -13.70
N ASP A 318 30.33 -6.45 -14.07
CA ASP A 318 29.84 -5.38 -14.92
C ASP A 318 29.76 -4.06 -14.10
N ASP A 319 30.62 -3.10 -14.45
CA ASP A 319 30.74 -1.81 -13.77
C ASP A 319 29.42 -1.00 -13.85
N ASN A 320 28.70 -1.06 -14.97
CA ASN A 320 27.43 -0.34 -15.14
C ASN A 320 26.32 -0.96 -14.29
N LEU A 321 26.27 -2.30 -14.23
CA LEU A 321 25.32 -3.02 -13.38
C LEU A 321 25.53 -2.69 -11.90
N MET A 322 26.79 -2.73 -11.43
CA MET A 322 27.12 -2.59 -10.00
C MET A 322 27.23 -1.14 -9.52
N LYS A 323 27.35 -0.18 -10.43
CA LYS A 323 27.54 1.22 -10.10
C LYS A 323 26.36 1.77 -9.28
N ASP A 324 26.67 2.35 -8.12
CA ASP A 324 25.71 2.95 -7.18
C ASP A 324 24.61 2.01 -6.68
N ALA A 325 24.78 0.69 -6.84
CA ALA A 325 23.79 -0.30 -6.47
C ALA A 325 23.97 -0.80 -5.02
N LYS A 326 22.84 -0.99 -4.33
CA LYS A 326 22.76 -1.85 -3.15
C LYS A 326 22.81 -3.29 -3.61
N VAL A 327 23.79 -4.06 -3.18
CA VAL A 327 23.92 -5.48 -3.55
C VAL A 327 23.22 -6.35 -2.50
N VAL A 328 22.37 -7.26 -2.96
CA VAL A 328 21.68 -8.29 -2.16
C VAL A 328 22.14 -9.68 -2.61
N GLU A 329 21.98 -10.70 -1.72
CA GLU A 329 22.42 -12.09 -1.96
C GLU A 329 21.24 -13.05 -2.19
#